data_786b6cda544f8891b3edc3578962e066
#
_entry.id   786b6cda544f8891b3edc3578962e066
#
_cell.length_a   1.000
_cell.length_b   1.000
_cell.length_c   1.000
_cell.angle_alpha   90.00
_cell.angle_beta   90.00
_cell.angle_gamma   90.00
#
_symmetry.space_group_name_H-M   'P 1'
#
loop_
_entity.id
_entity.type
_entity.pdbx_description
1 polymer ?
#
loop_
_entity_poly.entity_id
_entity_poly.type
_entity_poly.pdbx_seq_one_letter_code
_entity_poly.pdbx_strand_id
1 'polypeptide(L)'
;QRQMCIRDRTNNFISNETPIVGKLSIISMKGCEGITAKIDEYLRAFRGYEDTETYVTHVTCPRFGTGEGKCVIDETVRGHDVYIICDVFNYGVTYKMYGVENHMSPDDHYQDLKRVIAAMGGKARRVTVVMPMLYEGRQHRRNGRESLDAALMLQELVHMGVSNIITFDAHDPRISNAIPLAGFDDVQATYQMIKALVRAVPDISLNKKDTIVISPDEGGMSRCMYYSSVLKLDLGMFYKRRDYSVIVNGKNPIEAHEYLGRDVNGKDVIIVDDMISSGESVIDVANNLKKQGAKRIFVFASFGLFCNGLECFDKAAADGIVDKIFTTNLIYRNPDLATREWYCEVDMSKYISLLIDTLNHDETISSLLNPVTKIKNLVSKLENK
;
A
#
# COMPACT_ATOMS: atom_id res chain seq x y z
N GLN A 1 -16.84 -21.99 1.31
CA GLN A 1 -15.90 -20.88 0.99
C GLN A 1 -14.94 -20.56 2.15
N ARG A 2 -15.35 -20.67 3.43
CA ARG A 2 -14.46 -20.45 4.61
C ARG A 2 -13.31 -21.47 4.71
N GLN A 3 -13.52 -22.72 4.38
CA GLN A 3 -12.49 -23.77 4.48
C GLN A 3 -11.38 -23.70 3.40
N MET A 4 -11.62 -23.06 2.25
CA MET A 4 -10.63 -22.96 1.17
C MET A 4 -9.52 -21.91 1.43
N CYS A 5 -9.76 -20.91 2.31
CA CYS A 5 -8.75 -19.92 2.66
C CYS A 5 -7.67 -20.42 3.64
N ILE A 6 -7.95 -21.50 4.37
CA ILE A 6 -7.04 -22.06 5.38
C ILE A 6 -5.98 -22.99 4.76
N ARG A 7 -6.24 -23.56 3.58
CA ARG A 7 -5.34 -24.54 2.91
C ARG A 7 -4.12 -23.97 2.19
N ASP A 8 -3.94 -22.66 2.13
CA ASP A 8 -2.73 -22.03 1.53
C ASP A 8 -1.53 -21.96 2.51
N ARG A 9 -1.59 -22.70 3.62
CA ARG A 9 -0.41 -22.88 4.49
C ARG A 9 0.53 -23.90 3.85
N THR A 10 1.64 -23.46 3.30
CA THR A 10 2.86 -24.25 3.31
C THR A 10 3.26 -24.45 4.76
N ASN A 11 3.44 -25.70 5.18
CA ASN A 11 3.65 -26.25 6.53
C ASN A 11 4.73 -25.59 7.41
N ASN A 12 4.59 -24.33 7.77
CA ASN A 12 5.34 -23.76 8.89
C ASN A 12 4.32 -23.24 9.90
N PHE A 13 3.76 -24.15 10.71
CA PHE A 13 3.12 -23.79 11.96
C PHE A 13 4.24 -23.31 12.89
N ILE A 14 4.29 -22.01 13.16
CA ILE A 14 4.98 -21.51 14.34
C ILE A 14 4.25 -22.17 15.52
N SER A 15 4.93 -23.02 16.27
CA SER A 15 4.32 -23.69 17.41
C SER A 15 4.03 -22.66 18.48
N ASN A 16 2.98 -22.86 19.30
CA ASN A 16 2.70 -22.02 20.46
C ASN A 16 3.82 -22.01 21.51
N GLU A 17 4.84 -22.86 21.32
CA GLU A 17 6.06 -22.95 22.15
C GLU A 17 7.19 -22.05 21.66
N THR A 18 7.08 -21.42 20.46
CA THR A 18 8.11 -20.52 19.96
C THR A 18 8.14 -19.25 20.82
N PRO A 19 9.32 -18.82 21.30
CA PRO A 19 9.43 -17.60 22.09
C PRO A 19 8.87 -16.38 21.34
N ILE A 20 8.13 -15.53 22.05
CA ILE A 20 7.62 -14.27 21.52
C ILE A 20 8.41 -13.09 22.09
N VAL A 21 8.51 -12.01 21.30
CA VAL A 21 9.14 -10.75 21.75
C VAL A 21 8.42 -10.20 22.99
N GLY A 22 7.10 -10.24 22.99
CA GLY A 22 6.25 -9.82 24.11
C GLY A 22 4.78 -10.14 23.80
N LYS A 23 3.89 -9.94 24.77
CA LYS A 23 2.45 -10.06 24.52
C LYS A 23 2.09 -9.14 23.35
N LEU A 24 1.43 -9.72 22.32
CA LEU A 24 1.02 -8.97 21.15
C LEU A 24 -0.06 -7.95 21.50
N SER A 25 0.08 -6.73 21.00
CA SER A 25 -0.90 -5.67 21.09
C SER A 25 -0.97 -4.94 19.76
N ILE A 26 -2.17 -4.75 19.24
CA ILE A 26 -2.41 -4.00 17.99
C ILE A 26 -3.20 -2.75 18.33
N ILE A 27 -2.69 -1.61 17.97
CA ILE A 27 -3.37 -0.32 18.10
C ILE A 27 -3.87 0.10 16.73
N SER A 28 -5.19 0.32 16.63
CA SER A 28 -5.81 0.90 15.45
C SER A 28 -5.84 2.42 15.57
N MET A 29 -5.20 3.12 14.64
CA MET A 29 -5.47 4.55 14.50
C MET A 29 -6.89 4.75 13.95
N LYS A 30 -7.48 5.92 14.25
CA LYS A 30 -8.83 6.27 13.78
C LYS A 30 -8.91 6.17 12.26
N GLY A 31 -9.91 5.44 11.76
CA GLY A 31 -10.11 5.12 10.35
C GLY A 31 -9.46 3.83 9.87
N CYS A 32 -8.64 3.17 10.72
CA CYS A 32 -8.03 1.87 10.42
C CYS A 32 -8.77 0.69 11.06
N GLU A 33 -9.91 0.91 11.72
CA GLU A 33 -10.62 -0.11 12.51
C GLU A 33 -11.01 -1.32 11.66
N GLY A 34 -11.48 -1.08 10.43
CA GLY A 34 -11.93 -2.14 9.53
C GLY A 34 -10.82 -3.10 9.10
N ILE A 35 -9.64 -2.57 8.74
CA ILE A 35 -8.50 -3.42 8.38
C ILE A 35 -7.91 -4.09 9.62
N THR A 36 -7.86 -3.38 10.76
CA THR A 36 -7.36 -3.91 12.03
C THR A 36 -8.20 -5.08 12.54
N ALA A 37 -9.53 -4.99 12.44
CA ALA A 37 -10.43 -6.09 12.83
C ALA A 37 -10.17 -7.36 11.99
N LYS A 38 -9.95 -7.22 10.67
CA LYS A 38 -9.58 -8.35 9.81
C LYS A 38 -8.20 -8.93 10.18
N ILE A 39 -7.24 -8.07 10.52
CA ILE A 39 -5.91 -8.49 10.97
C ILE A 39 -6.02 -9.29 12.25
N ASP A 40 -6.78 -8.83 13.24
CA ASP A 40 -7.02 -9.51 14.50
C ASP A 40 -7.71 -10.88 14.28
N GLU A 41 -8.73 -10.94 13.42
CA GLU A 41 -9.40 -12.21 13.06
C GLU A 41 -8.40 -13.24 12.50
N TYR A 42 -7.53 -12.81 11.56
CA TYR A 42 -6.51 -13.72 11.01
C TYR A 42 -5.49 -14.16 12.04
N LEU A 43 -5.02 -13.27 12.92
CA LEU A 43 -4.06 -13.61 13.97
C LEU A 43 -4.64 -14.60 14.97
N ARG A 44 -5.88 -14.39 15.40
CA ARG A 44 -6.59 -15.34 16.28
C ARG A 44 -6.73 -16.71 15.61
N ALA A 45 -7.13 -16.74 14.33
CA ALA A 45 -7.23 -17.97 13.57
C ALA A 45 -5.87 -18.68 13.40
N PHE A 46 -4.78 -17.96 13.17
CA PHE A 46 -3.43 -18.55 13.06
C PHE A 46 -2.98 -19.20 14.37
N ARG A 47 -3.33 -18.60 15.50
CA ARG A 47 -2.91 -19.04 16.83
C ARG A 47 -3.91 -19.99 17.51
N GLY A 48 -5.01 -20.32 16.87
CA GLY A 48 -6.03 -21.23 17.41
C GLY A 48 -6.89 -20.62 18.52
N TYR A 49 -6.99 -19.29 18.57
CA TYR A 49 -7.78 -18.54 19.58
C TYR A 49 -9.06 -17.95 18.97
N GLU A 50 -9.83 -18.72 18.20
CA GLU A 50 -10.96 -18.20 17.41
C GLU A 50 -12.06 -17.52 18.27
N ASP A 51 -12.24 -17.95 19.53
CA ASP A 51 -13.33 -17.49 20.40
C ASP A 51 -12.86 -16.70 21.65
N THR A 52 -11.60 -16.31 21.72
CA THR A 52 -11.02 -15.67 22.90
C THR A 52 -10.58 -14.24 22.66
N GLU A 53 -9.84 -13.68 23.58
CA GLU A 53 -9.42 -12.27 23.64
C GLU A 53 -8.86 -11.71 22.33
N THR A 54 -9.29 -10.50 21.98
CA THR A 54 -8.71 -9.70 20.88
C THR A 54 -7.28 -9.25 21.23
N TYR A 55 -6.44 -9.10 20.20
CA TYR A 55 -5.13 -8.44 20.32
C TYR A 55 -5.23 -6.92 20.21
N VAL A 56 -6.41 -6.38 19.93
CA VAL A 56 -6.61 -4.94 19.73
C VAL A 56 -6.65 -4.23 21.09
N THR A 57 -5.71 -3.33 21.31
CA THR A 57 -5.70 -2.40 22.45
C THR A 57 -6.44 -1.13 22.06
N HIS A 58 -7.44 -0.78 22.85
CA HIS A 58 -8.28 0.38 22.55
C HIS A 58 -7.58 1.70 22.86
N VAL A 59 -7.66 2.63 21.88
CA VAL A 59 -7.06 3.96 21.93
C VAL A 59 -8.06 4.98 21.43
N THR A 60 -8.10 6.14 22.07
CA THR A 60 -8.87 7.29 21.59
C THR A 60 -8.00 8.53 21.46
N CYS A 61 -8.24 9.31 20.39
CA CYS A 61 -7.58 10.58 20.16
C CYS A 61 -8.63 11.72 20.07
N PRO A 62 -9.24 12.11 21.20
CA PRO A 62 -10.24 13.17 21.21
C PRO A 62 -9.63 14.54 20.88
N ARG A 63 -10.47 15.41 20.31
CA ARG A 63 -10.12 16.82 20.04
C ARG A 63 -10.84 17.76 21.00
N PHE A 64 -10.13 18.79 21.44
CA PHE A 64 -10.74 19.96 22.06
C PHE A 64 -11.43 20.83 21.01
N GLY A 65 -12.30 21.74 21.43
CA GLY A 65 -13.01 22.64 20.52
C GLY A 65 -12.11 23.52 19.64
N THR A 66 -10.87 23.74 20.07
CA THR A 66 -9.81 24.46 19.33
C THR A 66 -9.11 23.62 18.25
N GLY A 67 -9.38 22.30 18.21
CA GLY A 67 -8.70 21.36 17.33
C GLY A 67 -7.49 20.64 17.96
N GLU A 68 -7.01 21.08 19.14
CA GLU A 68 -5.96 20.39 19.88
C GLU A 68 -6.39 18.98 20.24
N GLY A 69 -5.47 18.02 20.13
CA GLY A 69 -5.74 16.62 20.43
C GLY A 69 -4.99 16.10 21.64
N LYS A 70 -5.51 15.05 22.23
CA LYS A 70 -4.79 14.21 23.19
C LYS A 70 -4.98 12.74 22.81
N CYS A 71 -4.17 11.86 23.39
CA CYS A 71 -4.35 10.43 23.28
C CYS A 71 -4.62 9.81 24.66
N VAL A 72 -5.50 8.82 24.68
CA VAL A 72 -5.77 7.98 25.85
C VAL A 72 -5.69 6.51 25.42
N ILE A 73 -4.93 5.71 26.17
CA ILE A 73 -4.83 4.26 26.01
C ILE A 73 -5.54 3.65 27.23
N ASP A 74 -6.54 2.80 26.99
CA ASP A 74 -7.40 2.30 28.05
C ASP A 74 -6.74 1.18 28.85
N GLU A 75 -5.72 0.51 28.28
CA GLU A 75 -5.04 -0.63 28.87
C GLU A 75 -3.54 -0.41 29.01
N THR A 76 -2.91 -1.19 29.89
CA THR A 76 -1.43 -1.17 29.97
C THR A 76 -0.79 -1.89 28.80
N VAL A 77 0.17 -1.25 28.16
CA VAL A 77 1.04 -1.86 27.12
C VAL A 77 2.43 -2.22 27.64
N ARG A 78 2.61 -2.27 28.99
CA ARG A 78 3.90 -2.57 29.58
C ARG A 78 4.39 -3.96 29.19
N GLY A 79 5.58 -4.00 28.57
CA GLY A 79 6.20 -5.24 28.10
C GLY A 79 5.57 -5.85 26.86
N HIS A 80 4.56 -5.18 26.25
CA HIS A 80 3.94 -5.66 25.02
C HIS A 80 4.82 -5.38 23.81
N ASP A 81 4.69 -6.22 22.79
CA ASP A 81 5.12 -5.98 21.41
C ASP A 81 3.97 -5.31 20.68
N VAL A 82 4.09 -4.00 20.43
CA VAL A 82 3.00 -3.14 19.96
C VAL A 82 3.13 -2.86 18.48
N TYR A 83 2.06 -3.11 17.72
CA TYR A 83 1.93 -2.75 16.32
C TYR A 83 0.86 -1.67 16.17
N ILE A 84 1.23 -0.51 15.62
CA ILE A 84 0.30 0.60 15.38
C ILE A 84 -0.05 0.63 13.89
N ILE A 85 -1.32 0.37 13.57
CA ILE A 85 -1.83 0.43 12.19
C ILE A 85 -2.28 1.88 11.93
N CYS A 86 -1.61 2.54 10.98
CA CYS A 86 -1.77 3.96 10.74
C CYS A 86 -1.91 4.29 9.25
N ASP A 87 -3.09 4.74 8.83
CA ASP A 87 -3.30 5.35 7.51
C ASP A 87 -3.35 6.86 7.65
N VAL A 88 -2.27 7.54 7.27
CA VAL A 88 -2.17 9.00 7.33
C VAL A 88 -2.92 9.70 6.19
N PHE A 89 -3.37 8.95 5.17
CA PHE A 89 -4.12 9.49 4.04
C PHE A 89 -5.64 9.27 4.17
N ASN A 90 -6.11 8.90 5.38
CA ASN A 90 -7.54 8.65 5.58
C ASN A 90 -8.36 9.93 5.62
N TYR A 91 -8.79 10.38 4.45
CA TYR A 91 -9.65 11.55 4.29
C TYR A 91 -11.07 11.35 4.86
N GLY A 92 -11.50 10.11 5.09
CA GLY A 92 -12.83 9.81 5.64
C GLY A 92 -12.98 10.15 7.13
N VAL A 93 -11.88 10.39 7.84
CA VAL A 93 -11.92 10.75 9.26
C VAL A 93 -12.12 12.25 9.41
N THR A 94 -13.08 12.62 10.28
CA THR A 94 -13.39 14.03 10.57
C THR A 94 -13.31 14.35 12.06
N TYR A 95 -13.20 15.63 12.37
CA TYR A 95 -13.29 16.20 13.72
C TYR A 95 -13.91 17.60 13.69
N LYS A 96 -14.47 18.04 14.81
CA LYS A 96 -15.01 19.40 14.92
C LYS A 96 -13.98 20.35 15.51
N MET A 97 -13.81 21.50 14.87
CA MET A 97 -12.98 22.62 15.32
C MET A 97 -13.79 23.91 15.18
N TYR A 98 -13.96 24.65 16.27
CA TYR A 98 -14.85 25.83 16.35
C TYR A 98 -16.26 25.56 15.83
N GLY A 99 -16.80 24.36 16.08
CA GLY A 99 -18.11 23.95 15.66
C GLY A 99 -18.22 23.49 14.18
N VAL A 100 -17.18 23.67 13.37
CA VAL A 100 -17.12 23.27 11.97
C VAL A 100 -16.50 21.88 11.84
N GLU A 101 -17.07 21.04 11.00
CA GLU A 101 -16.51 19.71 10.68
C GLU A 101 -15.37 19.85 9.68
N ASN A 102 -14.23 19.24 10.01
CA ASN A 102 -13.01 19.26 9.21
C ASN A 102 -12.55 17.82 8.94
N HIS A 103 -12.13 17.54 7.74
CA HIS A 103 -11.43 16.29 7.42
C HIS A 103 -10.02 16.34 7.99
N MET A 104 -9.54 15.19 8.50
CA MET A 104 -8.17 15.10 8.94
C MET A 104 -7.22 15.12 7.74
N SER A 105 -6.21 15.99 7.84
CA SER A 105 -5.07 16.01 6.93
C SER A 105 -4.07 14.89 7.27
N PRO A 106 -3.09 14.58 6.38
CA PRO A 106 -1.96 13.72 6.74
C PRO A 106 -1.22 14.18 8.00
N ASP A 107 -1.08 15.51 8.21
CA ASP A 107 -0.47 16.08 9.41
C ASP A 107 -1.26 15.78 10.68
N ASP A 108 -2.59 15.86 10.61
CA ASP A 108 -3.46 15.53 11.74
C ASP A 108 -3.30 14.06 12.17
N HIS A 109 -3.30 13.15 11.21
CA HIS A 109 -3.10 11.72 11.45
C HIS A 109 -1.71 11.43 12.00
N TYR A 110 -0.68 12.03 11.40
CA TYR A 110 0.70 11.87 11.84
C TYR A 110 0.90 12.43 13.25
N GLN A 111 0.30 13.57 13.58
CA GLN A 111 0.35 14.12 14.92
C GLN A 111 -0.38 13.23 15.95
N ASP A 112 -1.48 12.58 15.57
CA ASP A 112 -2.16 11.60 16.44
C ASP A 112 -1.32 10.34 16.65
N LEU A 113 -0.62 9.85 15.63
CA LEU A 113 0.35 8.76 15.78
C LEU A 113 1.41 9.10 16.84
N LYS A 114 1.98 10.30 16.79
CA LYS A 114 2.95 10.77 17.81
C LYS A 114 2.34 10.82 19.21
N ARG A 115 1.08 11.23 19.35
CA ARG A 115 0.36 11.23 20.63
C ARG A 115 0.17 9.81 21.17
N VAL A 116 -0.14 8.83 20.31
CA VAL A 116 -0.26 7.43 20.71
C VAL A 116 1.08 6.89 21.20
N ILE A 117 2.17 7.14 20.46
CA ILE A 117 3.53 6.73 20.88
C ILE A 117 3.89 7.38 22.22
N ALA A 118 3.62 8.68 22.39
CA ALA A 118 3.89 9.39 23.64
C ALA A 118 3.07 8.86 24.81
N ALA A 119 1.80 8.48 24.58
CA ALA A 119 0.92 7.95 25.63
C ALA A 119 1.39 6.58 26.16
N MET A 120 2.10 5.79 25.37
CA MET A 120 2.74 4.55 25.81
C MET A 120 3.86 4.79 26.83
N GLY A 121 4.46 5.99 26.82
CA GLY A 121 5.44 6.44 27.81
C GLY A 121 6.67 5.55 27.90
N GLY A 122 7.14 4.96 26.82
CA GLY A 122 8.30 4.07 26.77
C GLY A 122 8.11 2.73 27.50
N LYS A 123 6.86 2.33 27.79
CA LYS A 123 6.57 1.11 28.57
C LYS A 123 6.42 -0.14 27.70
N ALA A 124 6.13 0.00 26.40
CA ALA A 124 6.13 -1.10 25.47
C ALA A 124 7.54 -1.72 25.36
N ARG A 125 7.61 -3.01 25.11
CA ARG A 125 8.89 -3.70 24.87
C ARG A 125 9.46 -3.37 23.51
N ARG A 126 8.59 -3.35 22.49
CA ARG A 126 8.89 -2.95 21.12
C ARG A 126 7.71 -2.20 20.53
N VAL A 127 7.96 -1.21 19.71
CA VAL A 127 6.94 -0.47 18.98
C VAL A 127 7.26 -0.57 17.49
N THR A 128 6.32 -1.12 16.74
CA THR A 128 6.35 -1.18 15.27
C THR A 128 5.21 -0.35 14.72
N VAL A 129 5.52 0.57 13.81
CA VAL A 129 4.52 1.35 13.08
C VAL A 129 4.28 0.70 11.73
N VAL A 130 3.04 0.30 11.46
CA VAL A 130 2.58 -0.14 10.14
C VAL A 130 1.91 1.06 9.48
N MET A 131 2.67 1.78 8.67
CA MET A 131 2.24 2.95 7.90
C MET A 131 2.30 2.60 6.41
N PRO A 132 1.21 2.07 5.83
CA PRO A 132 1.24 1.51 4.49
C PRO A 132 1.76 2.49 3.44
N MET A 133 1.21 3.69 3.38
CA MET A 133 1.72 4.78 2.57
C MET A 133 2.44 5.76 3.48
N LEU A 134 3.72 5.98 3.23
CA LEU A 134 4.55 6.85 4.08
C LEU A 134 4.06 8.30 4.06
N TYR A 135 3.91 8.88 5.26
CA TYR A 135 3.72 10.31 5.41
C TYR A 135 4.83 11.06 4.68
N GLU A 136 4.45 12.02 3.84
CA GLU A 136 5.36 12.82 2.99
C GLU A 136 6.30 11.97 2.10
N GLY A 137 5.95 10.71 1.78
CA GLY A 137 6.79 9.79 1.02
C GLY A 137 7.22 10.31 -0.35
N ARG A 138 6.47 11.24 -0.95
CA ARG A 138 6.84 11.93 -2.19
C ARG A 138 7.92 12.99 -2.01
N GLN A 139 8.13 13.48 -0.77
CA GLN A 139 9.18 14.42 -0.39
C GLN A 139 10.41 13.68 0.15
N HIS A 140 10.91 12.72 -0.63
CA HIS A 140 12.02 11.81 -0.28
C HIS A 140 13.40 12.31 -0.68
N ARG A 141 13.45 13.36 -1.50
CA ARG A 141 14.71 14.00 -1.97
C ARG A 141 14.56 15.52 -2.00
N ARG A 142 15.68 16.20 -1.93
CA ARG A 142 15.74 17.65 -1.95
C ARG A 142 16.33 18.14 -3.28
N ASN A 143 15.62 19.02 -3.95
CA ASN A 143 16.08 19.75 -5.12
C ASN A 143 16.10 21.25 -4.77
N GLY A 144 17.24 21.75 -4.31
CA GLY A 144 17.35 23.16 -3.91
C GLY A 144 16.94 23.42 -2.44
N ARG A 145 16.18 24.47 -2.19
CA ARG A 145 15.79 24.95 -0.86
C ARG A 145 14.42 24.38 -0.45
N GLU A 146 14.32 23.08 -0.40
CA GLU A 146 13.09 22.35 -0.05
C GLU A 146 13.28 21.67 1.31
N SER A 147 12.18 21.40 2.00
CA SER A 147 12.17 20.50 3.17
C SER A 147 12.43 19.05 2.72
N LEU A 148 12.78 18.18 3.67
CA LEU A 148 12.98 16.74 3.43
C LEU A 148 12.13 15.97 4.43
N ASP A 149 10.81 16.13 4.30
CA ASP A 149 9.86 15.76 5.34
C ASP A 149 9.78 14.26 5.57
N ALA A 150 9.90 13.43 4.52
CA ALA A 150 9.92 11.99 4.67
C ALA A 150 11.09 11.50 5.56
N ALA A 151 12.30 12.07 5.39
CA ALA A 151 13.45 11.70 6.21
C ALA A 151 13.29 12.21 7.66
N LEU A 152 12.80 13.43 7.83
CA LEU A 152 12.54 14.00 9.16
C LEU A 152 11.51 13.18 9.92
N MET A 153 10.42 12.76 9.27
CA MET A 153 9.40 11.90 9.84
C MET A 153 9.98 10.59 10.35
N LEU A 154 10.78 9.90 9.53
CA LEU A 154 11.41 8.63 9.92
C LEU A 154 12.34 8.81 11.14
N GLN A 155 13.18 9.86 11.12
CA GLN A 155 14.06 10.19 12.23
C GLN A 155 13.30 10.54 13.51
N GLU A 156 12.21 11.29 13.39
CA GLU A 156 11.35 11.66 14.53
C GLU A 156 10.72 10.42 15.17
N LEU A 157 10.16 9.50 14.38
CA LEU A 157 9.59 8.24 14.88
C LEU A 157 10.63 7.38 15.62
N VAL A 158 11.81 7.23 15.04
CA VAL A 158 12.92 6.48 15.67
C VAL A 158 13.36 7.16 16.97
N HIS A 159 13.47 8.51 16.99
CA HIS A 159 13.78 9.26 18.21
C HIS A 159 12.71 9.10 19.30
N MET A 160 11.45 8.93 18.92
CA MET A 160 10.34 8.65 19.84
C MET A 160 10.31 7.19 20.35
N GLY A 161 11.25 6.33 19.91
CA GLY A 161 11.37 4.95 20.36
C GLY A 161 10.68 3.90 19.48
N VAL A 162 10.30 4.25 18.25
CA VAL A 162 9.84 3.28 17.25
C VAL A 162 11.03 2.44 16.82
N SER A 163 10.91 1.12 16.96
CA SER A 163 11.97 0.15 16.64
C SER A 163 11.93 -0.30 15.18
N ASN A 164 10.75 -0.38 14.61
CA ASN A 164 10.56 -0.81 13.22
C ASN A 164 9.41 -0.05 12.56
N ILE A 165 9.55 0.23 11.26
CA ILE A 165 8.53 0.84 10.41
C ILE A 165 8.28 -0.11 9.25
N ILE A 166 7.02 -0.54 9.08
CA ILE A 166 6.58 -1.35 7.96
C ILE A 166 5.79 -0.45 7.03
N THR A 167 6.23 -0.36 5.80
CA THR A 167 5.56 0.36 4.72
C THR A 167 5.32 -0.55 3.53
N PHE A 168 4.50 -0.12 2.59
CA PHE A 168 4.21 -0.87 1.38
C PHE A 168 4.58 -0.02 0.17
N ASP A 169 5.31 -0.62 -0.76
CA ASP A 169 5.61 -0.01 -2.07
C ASP A 169 6.04 1.47 -1.96
N ALA A 170 7.08 1.72 -1.15
CA ALA A 170 7.59 3.06 -0.92
C ALA A 170 7.91 3.75 -2.26
N HIS A 171 7.50 5.03 -2.38
CA HIS A 171 7.71 5.83 -3.59
C HIS A 171 9.19 5.86 -4.01
N ASP A 172 10.09 5.95 -3.04
CA ASP A 172 11.52 5.69 -3.21
C ASP A 172 12.04 4.86 -2.03
N PRO A 173 12.38 3.57 -2.21
CA PRO A 173 12.82 2.70 -1.12
C PRO A 173 14.14 3.14 -0.48
N ARG A 174 14.93 4.02 -1.14
CA ARG A 174 16.17 4.59 -0.59
C ARG A 174 15.94 5.52 0.59
N ILE A 175 14.68 5.89 0.87
CA ILE A 175 14.33 6.68 2.05
C ILE A 175 14.76 6.00 3.35
N SER A 176 14.89 4.67 3.37
CA SER A 176 15.46 3.90 4.48
C SER A 176 16.85 4.35 4.90
N ASN A 177 17.62 4.98 4.01
CA ASN A 177 18.94 5.56 4.32
C ASN A 177 18.87 6.69 5.35
N ALA A 178 17.69 7.28 5.60
CA ALA A 178 17.52 8.29 6.64
C ALA A 178 17.63 7.72 8.06
N ILE A 179 17.42 6.41 8.23
CA ILE A 179 17.42 5.71 9.54
C ILE A 179 18.22 4.39 9.48
N PRO A 180 19.51 4.41 9.16
CA PRO A 180 20.31 3.22 8.84
C PRO A 180 20.48 2.24 10.00
N LEU A 181 20.14 2.63 11.23
CA LEU A 181 20.27 1.80 12.45
C LEU A 181 18.90 1.37 13.02
N ALA A 182 17.79 1.70 12.34
CA ALA A 182 16.45 1.31 12.76
C ALA A 182 15.84 0.34 11.74
N GLY A 183 14.87 -0.46 12.17
CA GLY A 183 14.13 -1.37 11.29
C GLY A 183 13.26 -0.60 10.30
N PHE A 184 13.37 -0.98 9.02
CA PHE A 184 12.52 -0.46 7.96
C PHE A 184 12.23 -1.57 6.94
N ASP A 185 10.98 -1.95 6.85
CA ASP A 185 10.53 -3.01 5.94
C ASP A 185 9.62 -2.40 4.86
N ASP A 186 10.12 -2.36 3.62
CA ASP A 186 9.32 -2.00 2.44
C ASP A 186 8.76 -3.26 1.78
N VAL A 187 7.46 -3.42 1.86
CA VAL A 187 6.73 -4.64 1.49
C VAL A 187 6.01 -4.46 0.16
N GLN A 188 6.12 -5.43 -0.73
CA GLN A 188 5.50 -5.36 -2.06
C GLN A 188 4.18 -6.14 -2.12
N ALA A 189 3.16 -5.55 -2.75
CA ALA A 189 1.84 -6.16 -2.97
C ALA A 189 1.77 -7.06 -4.21
N THR A 190 2.89 -7.32 -4.89
CA THR A 190 2.95 -7.94 -6.23
C THR A 190 2.16 -9.24 -6.33
N TYR A 191 2.33 -10.17 -5.37
CA TYR A 191 1.61 -11.45 -5.41
C TYR A 191 0.11 -11.25 -5.27
N GLN A 192 -0.33 -10.38 -4.38
CA GLN A 192 -1.73 -10.11 -4.12
C GLN A 192 -2.40 -9.43 -5.34
N MET A 193 -1.69 -8.52 -6.00
CA MET A 193 -2.13 -7.87 -7.25
C MET A 193 -2.32 -8.89 -8.37
N ILE A 194 -1.32 -9.73 -8.64
CA ILE A 194 -1.40 -10.77 -9.67
C ILE A 194 -2.52 -11.76 -9.35
N LYS A 195 -2.65 -12.17 -8.09
CA LYS A 195 -3.72 -13.07 -7.64
C LYS A 195 -5.10 -12.46 -7.85
N ALA A 196 -5.26 -11.16 -7.60
CA ALA A 196 -6.51 -10.44 -7.83
C ALA A 196 -6.84 -10.36 -9.33
N LEU A 197 -5.85 -10.05 -10.18
CA LEU A 197 -6.03 -10.04 -11.64
C LEU A 197 -6.54 -11.41 -12.15
N VAL A 198 -5.86 -12.49 -11.77
CA VAL A 198 -6.22 -13.86 -12.19
C VAL A 198 -7.64 -14.27 -11.76
N ARG A 199 -8.10 -13.73 -10.63
CA ARG A 199 -9.47 -13.96 -10.13
C ARG A 199 -10.51 -13.12 -10.86
N ALA A 200 -10.19 -11.86 -11.13
CA ALA A 200 -11.11 -10.92 -11.77
C ALA A 200 -11.19 -11.11 -13.29
N VAL A 201 -10.15 -11.66 -13.90
CA VAL A 201 -10.01 -11.88 -15.34
C VAL A 201 -9.55 -13.34 -15.59
N PRO A 202 -10.48 -14.32 -15.48
CA PRO A 202 -10.12 -15.74 -15.57
C PRO A 202 -9.55 -16.19 -16.91
N ASP A 203 -9.77 -15.41 -17.97
CA ASP A 203 -9.28 -15.63 -19.33
C ASP A 203 -7.97 -14.88 -19.65
N ILE A 204 -7.33 -14.27 -18.64
CA ILE A 204 -6.03 -13.59 -18.82
C ILE A 204 -4.94 -14.62 -19.19
N SER A 205 -4.14 -14.26 -20.17
CA SER A 205 -2.99 -15.07 -20.59
C SER A 205 -1.70 -14.33 -20.25
N LEU A 206 -1.00 -14.79 -19.20
CA LEU A 206 0.22 -14.17 -18.69
C LEU A 206 1.47 -14.69 -19.42
N ASN A 207 1.53 -14.50 -20.75
CA ASN A 207 2.68 -14.82 -21.58
C ASN A 207 3.10 -13.64 -22.46
N LYS A 208 4.32 -13.65 -23.00
CA LYS A 208 4.91 -12.55 -23.81
C LYS A 208 4.16 -12.21 -25.09
N LYS A 209 3.39 -13.16 -25.65
CA LYS A 209 2.64 -12.93 -26.89
C LYS A 209 1.40 -12.10 -26.60
N ASP A 210 0.75 -12.38 -25.48
CA ASP A 210 -0.60 -11.89 -25.17
C ASP A 210 -0.61 -10.74 -24.16
N THR A 211 0.43 -10.60 -23.31
CA THR A 211 0.47 -9.62 -22.25
C THR A 211 1.81 -8.89 -22.15
N ILE A 212 1.77 -7.61 -21.81
CA ILE A 212 2.95 -6.76 -21.61
C ILE A 212 2.76 -5.89 -20.33
N VAL A 213 3.86 -5.64 -19.63
CA VAL A 213 3.90 -4.71 -18.49
C VAL A 213 4.36 -3.32 -18.96
N ILE A 214 3.70 -2.27 -18.50
CA ILE A 214 4.01 -0.90 -18.91
C ILE A 214 4.24 -0.03 -17.68
N SER A 215 5.36 0.72 -17.69
CA SER A 215 5.60 1.79 -16.72
C SER A 215 4.98 3.09 -17.22
N PRO A 216 4.17 3.78 -16.39
CA PRO A 216 3.57 5.05 -16.81
C PRO A 216 4.59 6.20 -16.93
N ASP A 217 5.73 6.09 -16.26
CA ASP A 217 6.84 7.05 -16.35
C ASP A 217 8.17 6.40 -15.89
N GLU A 218 9.23 7.20 -15.85
CA GLU A 218 10.57 6.75 -15.45
C GLU A 218 10.63 6.35 -13.96
N GLY A 219 9.82 6.98 -13.10
CA GLY A 219 9.79 6.73 -11.66
C GLY A 219 9.30 5.33 -11.32
N GLY A 220 8.31 4.81 -12.07
CA GLY A 220 7.74 3.48 -11.89
C GLY A 220 8.57 2.32 -12.45
N MET A 221 9.68 2.62 -13.17
CA MET A 221 10.41 1.61 -13.95
C MET A 221 10.91 0.43 -13.11
N SER A 222 11.50 0.67 -11.94
CA SER A 222 12.03 -0.40 -11.08
C SER A 222 10.95 -1.38 -10.64
N ARG A 223 9.76 -0.88 -10.31
CA ARG A 223 8.58 -1.66 -9.96
C ARG A 223 8.12 -2.50 -11.14
N CYS A 224 7.98 -1.89 -12.30
CA CYS A 224 7.57 -2.58 -13.52
C CYS A 224 8.59 -3.64 -13.97
N MET A 225 9.89 -3.40 -13.79
CA MET A 225 10.94 -4.40 -14.02
C MET A 225 10.76 -5.63 -13.14
N TYR A 226 10.37 -5.44 -11.88
CA TYR A 226 10.09 -6.58 -10.99
C TYR A 226 8.90 -7.40 -11.47
N TYR A 227 7.76 -6.76 -11.81
CA TYR A 227 6.59 -7.45 -12.37
C TYR A 227 6.93 -8.18 -13.68
N SER A 228 7.60 -7.50 -14.62
CA SER A 228 8.06 -8.09 -15.87
C SER A 228 8.94 -9.32 -15.65
N SER A 229 9.88 -9.24 -14.71
CA SER A 229 10.81 -10.33 -14.41
C SER A 229 10.12 -11.55 -13.79
N VAL A 230 9.24 -11.33 -12.79
CA VAL A 230 8.57 -12.46 -12.10
C VAL A 230 7.52 -13.13 -12.96
N LEU A 231 6.86 -12.37 -13.85
CA LEU A 231 5.89 -12.87 -14.83
C LEU A 231 6.53 -13.32 -16.14
N LYS A 232 7.82 -13.01 -16.37
CA LYS A 232 8.56 -13.23 -17.62
C LYS A 232 7.88 -12.59 -18.84
N LEU A 233 7.30 -11.41 -18.66
CA LEU A 233 6.65 -10.62 -19.70
C LEU A 233 7.62 -9.59 -20.30
N ASP A 234 7.27 -9.05 -21.46
CA ASP A 234 7.95 -7.90 -22.02
C ASP A 234 7.61 -6.63 -21.22
N LEU A 235 8.48 -5.64 -21.28
CA LEU A 235 8.36 -4.37 -20.58
C LEU A 235 8.39 -3.22 -21.58
N GLY A 236 7.52 -2.23 -21.38
CA GLY A 236 7.55 -0.94 -22.04
C GLY A 236 7.42 0.19 -21.03
N MET A 237 7.68 1.41 -21.44
CA MET A 237 7.56 2.58 -20.59
C MET A 237 7.11 3.81 -21.37
N PHE A 238 6.49 4.74 -20.70
CA PHE A 238 6.33 6.10 -21.15
C PHE A 238 7.38 7.00 -20.53
N TYR A 239 7.90 7.95 -21.31
CA TYR A 239 8.73 9.00 -20.78
C TYR A 239 8.19 10.37 -21.14
N LYS A 240 8.39 11.33 -20.25
CA LYS A 240 7.92 12.70 -20.40
C LYS A 240 9.01 13.53 -21.07
N ARG A 241 8.91 13.70 -22.41
CA ARG A 241 9.79 14.64 -23.08
C ARG A 241 9.43 16.06 -22.66
N ARG A 242 10.40 16.78 -22.12
CA ARG A 242 10.23 18.15 -21.64
C ARG A 242 10.88 19.12 -22.59
N ASP A 243 10.22 20.25 -22.83
CA ASP A 243 10.85 21.36 -23.53
C ASP A 243 11.75 22.14 -22.55
N TYR A 244 13.04 21.89 -22.61
CA TYR A 244 14.04 22.58 -21.81
C TYR A 244 14.33 24.01 -22.26
N SER A 245 13.80 24.46 -23.40
CA SER A 245 13.96 25.83 -23.91
C SER A 245 13.01 26.82 -23.24
N VAL A 246 11.94 26.31 -22.57
CA VAL A 246 10.89 27.12 -21.95
C VAL A 246 10.75 26.75 -20.46
N ILE A 247 10.55 27.75 -19.59
CA ILE A 247 10.24 27.58 -18.19
C ILE A 247 8.89 28.24 -17.91
N VAL A 248 7.90 27.46 -17.49
CA VAL A 248 6.57 27.94 -17.08
C VAL A 248 6.36 27.57 -15.62
N ASN A 249 6.12 28.56 -14.76
CA ASN A 249 5.93 28.37 -13.31
C ASN A 249 7.08 27.57 -12.65
N GLY A 250 8.33 27.81 -13.06
CA GLY A 250 9.50 27.15 -12.49
C GLY A 250 9.72 25.71 -12.97
N LYS A 251 8.96 25.23 -13.96
CA LYS A 251 9.08 23.87 -14.54
C LYS A 251 9.17 23.94 -16.07
N ASN A 252 9.90 23.00 -16.65
CA ASN A 252 9.88 22.81 -18.10
C ASN A 252 8.59 22.09 -18.49
N PRO A 253 7.78 22.62 -19.42
CA PRO A 253 6.54 22.01 -19.84
C PRO A 253 6.80 20.64 -20.49
N ILE A 254 5.84 19.72 -20.32
CA ILE A 254 5.86 18.42 -20.99
C ILE A 254 5.42 18.64 -22.43
N GLU A 255 6.30 18.30 -23.38
CA GLU A 255 6.03 18.43 -24.82
C GLU A 255 5.30 17.22 -25.38
N ALA A 256 5.65 16.01 -24.91
CA ALA A 256 5.04 14.77 -25.33
C ALA A 256 5.22 13.66 -24.29
N HIS A 257 4.26 12.73 -24.25
CA HIS A 257 4.43 11.41 -23.64
C HIS A 257 4.76 10.43 -24.77
N GLU A 258 5.99 9.95 -24.82
CA GLU A 258 6.44 9.02 -25.84
C GLU A 258 6.55 7.60 -25.27
N TYR A 259 6.08 6.62 -26.04
CA TYR A 259 6.16 5.22 -25.68
C TYR A 259 7.47 4.60 -26.18
N LEU A 260 8.15 3.91 -25.29
CA LEU A 260 9.32 3.08 -25.55
C LEU A 260 9.04 1.64 -25.14
N GLY A 261 8.99 0.74 -26.11
CA GLY A 261 8.74 -0.66 -25.83
C GLY A 261 8.42 -1.48 -27.06
N ARG A 262 8.00 -2.71 -26.81
CA ARG A 262 7.51 -3.60 -27.86
C ARG A 262 6.09 -3.23 -28.28
N ASP A 263 5.69 -3.66 -29.48
CA ASP A 263 4.34 -3.49 -30.00
C ASP A 263 3.29 -4.01 -28.98
N VAL A 264 2.27 -3.20 -28.75
CA VAL A 264 1.15 -3.48 -27.82
C VAL A 264 -0.12 -3.90 -28.57
N ASN A 265 -0.10 -3.88 -29.91
CA ASN A 265 -1.26 -4.19 -30.72
C ASN A 265 -1.79 -5.61 -30.44
N GLY A 266 -3.07 -5.69 -30.10
CA GLY A 266 -3.78 -6.93 -29.76
C GLY A 266 -3.42 -7.55 -28.40
N LYS A 267 -2.55 -6.91 -27.60
CA LYS A 267 -2.13 -7.42 -26.29
C LYS A 267 -2.96 -6.86 -25.15
N ASP A 268 -3.04 -7.63 -24.09
CA ASP A 268 -3.43 -7.17 -22.77
C ASP A 268 -2.26 -6.37 -22.14
N VAL A 269 -2.56 -5.27 -21.52
CA VAL A 269 -1.56 -4.38 -20.92
C VAL A 269 -1.80 -4.29 -19.41
N ILE A 270 -0.72 -4.43 -18.65
CA ILE A 270 -0.70 -4.18 -17.19
C ILE A 270 0.13 -2.93 -16.95
N ILE A 271 -0.54 -1.82 -16.62
CA ILE A 271 0.13 -0.59 -16.17
C ILE A 271 0.38 -0.73 -14.68
N VAL A 272 1.61 -0.49 -14.20
CA VAL A 272 1.94 -0.62 -12.77
C VAL A 272 2.52 0.68 -12.25
N ASP A 273 1.92 1.19 -11.18
CA ASP A 273 2.36 2.38 -10.45
C ASP A 273 2.31 2.16 -8.93
N ASP A 274 2.86 3.07 -8.13
CA ASP A 274 2.71 3.05 -6.67
C ASP A 274 1.35 3.62 -6.26
N MET A 275 0.91 4.70 -6.89
CA MET A 275 -0.33 5.35 -6.50
C MET A 275 -1.10 5.95 -7.68
N ILE A 276 -2.40 6.00 -7.55
CA ILE A 276 -3.30 6.80 -8.37
C ILE A 276 -3.71 8.03 -7.57
N SER A 277 -3.22 9.23 -7.94
CA SER A 277 -3.62 10.49 -7.31
C SER A 277 -4.85 11.08 -8.01
N SER A 278 -4.69 11.95 -9.01
CA SER A 278 -5.82 12.47 -9.81
C SER A 278 -6.31 11.49 -10.88
N GLY A 279 -5.44 10.58 -11.33
CA GLY A 279 -5.72 9.63 -12.40
C GLY A 279 -5.40 10.13 -13.81
N GLU A 280 -5.17 11.43 -14.00
CA GLU A 280 -4.90 12.02 -15.32
C GLU A 280 -3.76 11.31 -16.05
N SER A 281 -2.66 11.07 -15.35
CA SER A 281 -1.46 10.46 -15.94
C SER A 281 -1.72 9.02 -16.41
N VAL A 282 -2.39 8.22 -15.62
CA VAL A 282 -2.68 6.81 -15.96
C VAL A 282 -3.72 6.71 -17.08
N ILE A 283 -4.71 7.61 -17.11
CA ILE A 283 -5.73 7.64 -18.17
C ILE A 283 -5.10 8.12 -19.48
N ASP A 284 -4.20 9.10 -19.44
CA ASP A 284 -3.48 9.55 -20.64
C ASP A 284 -2.61 8.44 -21.25
N VAL A 285 -1.87 7.72 -20.40
CA VAL A 285 -1.11 6.54 -20.81
C VAL A 285 -2.03 5.47 -21.41
N ALA A 286 -3.17 5.17 -20.77
CA ALA A 286 -4.12 4.20 -21.28
C ALA A 286 -4.73 4.59 -22.64
N ASN A 287 -5.08 5.86 -22.82
CA ASN A 287 -5.54 6.39 -24.09
C ASN A 287 -4.51 6.21 -25.20
N ASN A 288 -3.24 6.50 -24.92
CA ASN A 288 -2.16 6.33 -25.89
C ASN A 288 -1.97 4.86 -26.28
N LEU A 289 -2.05 3.93 -25.31
CA LEU A 289 -1.94 2.51 -25.57
C LEU A 289 -3.14 1.96 -26.38
N LYS A 290 -4.36 2.44 -26.12
CA LYS A 290 -5.54 2.09 -26.92
C LYS A 290 -5.39 2.56 -28.37
N LYS A 291 -4.88 3.78 -28.61
CA LYS A 291 -4.59 4.26 -29.98
C LYS A 291 -3.57 3.40 -30.70
N GLN A 292 -2.66 2.73 -29.98
CA GLN A 292 -1.68 1.78 -30.50
C GLN A 292 -2.23 0.35 -30.63
N GLY A 293 -3.53 0.14 -30.37
CA GLY A 293 -4.22 -1.14 -30.56
C GLY A 293 -4.18 -2.09 -29.36
N ALA A 294 -3.88 -1.62 -28.16
CA ALA A 294 -3.96 -2.45 -26.96
C ALA A 294 -5.37 -3.05 -26.79
N LYS A 295 -5.46 -4.36 -26.50
CA LYS A 295 -6.72 -5.09 -26.38
C LYS A 295 -7.46 -4.73 -25.12
N ARG A 296 -6.89 -5.03 -23.95
CA ARG A 296 -7.41 -4.68 -22.63
C ARG A 296 -6.32 -3.98 -21.81
N ILE A 297 -6.75 -3.07 -20.93
CA ILE A 297 -5.83 -2.33 -20.06
C ILE A 297 -6.23 -2.54 -18.61
N PHE A 298 -5.31 -3.07 -17.84
CA PHE A 298 -5.39 -3.29 -16.40
C PHE A 298 -4.42 -2.36 -15.70
N VAL A 299 -4.88 -1.66 -14.68
CA VAL A 299 -4.04 -0.74 -13.89
C VAL A 299 -3.83 -1.32 -12.50
N PHE A 300 -2.58 -1.44 -12.09
CA PHE A 300 -2.18 -1.79 -10.72
C PHE A 300 -1.61 -0.56 -10.04
N ALA A 301 -2.13 -0.22 -8.88
CA ALA A 301 -1.54 0.77 -8.01
C ALA A 301 -1.67 0.31 -6.56
N SER A 302 -0.59 0.39 -5.79
CA SER A 302 -0.65 0.03 -4.38
C SER A 302 -1.64 0.93 -3.64
N PHE A 303 -1.72 2.22 -4.01
CA PHE A 303 -2.58 3.20 -3.36
C PHE A 303 -3.52 3.90 -4.34
N GLY A 304 -4.82 3.77 -4.10
CA GLY A 304 -5.86 4.46 -4.85
C GLY A 304 -6.38 5.68 -4.08
N LEU A 305 -5.76 6.84 -4.26
CA LEU A 305 -6.17 8.07 -3.57
C LEU A 305 -7.40 8.72 -4.22
N PHE A 306 -7.48 8.69 -5.55
CA PHE A 306 -8.59 9.25 -6.33
C PHE A 306 -8.97 10.69 -5.90
N CYS A 307 -7.98 11.56 -5.74
CA CYS A 307 -8.13 12.89 -5.13
C CYS A 307 -9.13 13.81 -5.88
N ASN A 308 -9.33 13.60 -7.18
CA ASN A 308 -10.23 14.42 -8.02
C ASN A 308 -11.56 13.71 -8.31
N GLY A 309 -11.95 12.71 -7.49
CA GLY A 309 -13.17 11.95 -7.68
C GLY A 309 -13.01 10.77 -8.64
N LEU A 310 -14.12 10.15 -9.01
CA LEU A 310 -14.16 8.91 -9.80
C LEU A 310 -14.63 9.11 -11.25
N GLU A 311 -15.14 10.29 -11.60
CA GLU A 311 -15.82 10.58 -12.87
C GLU A 311 -14.92 10.34 -14.09
N CYS A 312 -13.64 10.67 -13.99
CA CYS A 312 -12.67 10.44 -15.08
C CYS A 312 -12.45 8.95 -15.34
N PHE A 313 -12.49 8.13 -14.29
CA PHE A 313 -12.36 6.67 -14.38
C PHE A 313 -13.64 6.02 -14.85
N ASP A 314 -14.80 6.47 -14.37
CA ASP A 314 -16.12 6.03 -14.84
C ASP A 314 -16.24 6.26 -16.36
N LYS A 315 -15.81 7.44 -16.84
CA LYS A 315 -15.76 7.75 -18.28
C LYS A 315 -14.76 6.86 -19.02
N ALA A 316 -13.54 6.72 -18.52
CA ALA A 316 -12.51 5.89 -19.17
C ALA A 316 -12.95 4.42 -19.28
N ALA A 317 -13.65 3.90 -18.30
CA ALA A 317 -14.21 2.55 -18.33
C ALA A 317 -15.37 2.45 -19.35
N ALA A 318 -16.29 3.41 -19.36
CA ALA A 318 -17.40 3.45 -20.31
C ALA A 318 -16.93 3.57 -21.77
N ASP A 319 -15.87 4.34 -22.00
CA ASP A 319 -15.24 4.50 -23.31
C ASP A 319 -14.34 3.30 -23.72
N GLY A 320 -14.23 2.26 -22.84
CA GLY A 320 -13.40 1.07 -23.08
C GLY A 320 -11.89 1.36 -23.07
N ILE A 321 -11.46 2.47 -22.45
CA ILE A 321 -10.03 2.84 -22.34
C ILE A 321 -9.34 2.03 -21.25
N VAL A 322 -10.01 1.81 -20.10
CA VAL A 322 -9.51 1.01 -18.99
C VAL A 322 -10.52 -0.09 -18.68
N ASP A 323 -10.06 -1.31 -18.57
CA ASP A 323 -10.93 -2.46 -18.28
C ASP A 323 -11.08 -2.69 -16.78
N LYS A 324 -9.99 -2.66 -16.00
CA LYS A 324 -10.03 -2.78 -14.54
C LYS A 324 -8.87 -2.04 -13.87
N ILE A 325 -9.16 -1.52 -12.67
CA ILE A 325 -8.17 -0.88 -11.80
C ILE A 325 -8.11 -1.66 -10.48
N PHE A 326 -6.93 -2.06 -10.11
CA PHE A 326 -6.66 -2.81 -8.88
C PHE A 326 -5.92 -1.91 -7.91
N THR A 327 -6.48 -1.67 -6.73
CA THR A 327 -5.77 -1.01 -5.63
C THR A 327 -5.92 -1.78 -4.33
N THR A 328 -4.99 -1.60 -3.40
CA THR A 328 -5.05 -2.28 -2.12
C THR A 328 -6.05 -1.62 -1.16
N ASN A 329 -6.43 -2.36 -0.12
CA ASN A 329 -7.20 -1.85 1.01
C ASN A 329 -6.33 -1.25 2.12
N LEU A 330 -5.10 -0.85 1.79
CA LEU A 330 -4.10 -0.37 2.76
C LEU A 330 -4.34 1.05 3.24
N ILE A 331 -5.04 1.86 2.45
CA ILE A 331 -5.42 3.25 2.77
C ILE A 331 -6.92 3.44 2.61
N TYR A 332 -7.40 4.61 3.04
CA TYR A 332 -8.80 5.01 2.84
C TYR A 332 -9.26 4.81 1.39
N ARG A 333 -10.45 4.32 1.24
CA ARG A 333 -11.12 4.13 -0.04
C ARG A 333 -12.45 4.87 -0.03
N ASN A 334 -12.69 5.64 -1.09
CA ASN A 334 -14.01 6.20 -1.30
C ASN A 334 -15.04 5.05 -1.31
N PRO A 335 -16.09 5.10 -0.47
CA PRO A 335 -17.12 4.05 -0.42
C PRO A 335 -17.77 3.75 -1.77
N ASP A 336 -17.87 4.75 -2.65
CA ASP A 336 -18.47 4.61 -3.98
C ASP A 336 -17.69 3.66 -4.90
N LEU A 337 -16.40 3.39 -4.63
CA LEU A 337 -15.60 2.42 -5.38
C LEU A 337 -16.20 1.02 -5.36
N ALA A 338 -16.87 0.64 -4.26
CA ALA A 338 -17.46 -0.69 -4.11
C ALA A 338 -18.58 -0.97 -5.15
N THR A 339 -19.14 0.05 -5.76
CA THR A 339 -20.23 -0.05 -6.77
C THR A 339 -19.71 -0.04 -8.21
N ARG A 340 -18.39 0.17 -8.42
CA ARG A 340 -17.79 0.30 -9.76
C ARG A 340 -17.31 -1.05 -10.28
N GLU A 341 -17.82 -1.48 -11.43
CA GLU A 341 -17.39 -2.74 -12.07
C GLU A 341 -15.94 -2.72 -12.54
N TRP A 342 -15.39 -1.54 -12.85
CA TRP A 342 -14.01 -1.38 -13.23
C TRP A 342 -13.03 -1.46 -12.05
N TYR A 343 -13.52 -1.36 -10.81
CA TYR A 343 -12.67 -1.38 -9.61
C TYR A 343 -12.52 -2.78 -9.01
N CYS A 344 -11.32 -3.11 -8.60
CA CYS A 344 -11.01 -4.37 -7.92
C CYS A 344 -10.16 -4.09 -6.67
N GLU A 345 -10.73 -4.35 -5.50
CA GLU A 345 -9.99 -4.28 -4.24
C GLU A 345 -9.05 -5.46 -4.06
N VAL A 346 -7.83 -5.17 -3.63
CA VAL A 346 -6.81 -6.16 -3.28
C VAL A 346 -6.64 -6.17 -1.76
N ASP A 347 -7.16 -7.20 -1.09
CA ASP A 347 -7.13 -7.31 0.37
C ASP A 347 -5.75 -7.76 0.87
N MET A 348 -5.11 -6.91 1.66
CA MET A 348 -3.79 -7.09 2.24
C MET A 348 -3.83 -7.56 3.70
N SER A 349 -5.00 -7.62 4.34
CA SER A 349 -5.15 -7.87 5.77
C SER A 349 -4.46 -9.16 6.20
N LYS A 350 -4.66 -10.26 5.45
CA LYS A 350 -3.99 -11.54 5.73
C LYS A 350 -2.46 -11.44 5.64
N TYR A 351 -1.95 -10.65 4.71
CA TYR A 351 -0.52 -10.50 4.53
C TYR A 351 0.11 -9.71 5.69
N ILE A 352 -0.54 -8.62 6.11
CA ILE A 352 -0.14 -7.87 7.31
C ILE A 352 -0.15 -8.78 8.55
N SER A 353 -1.18 -9.59 8.71
CA SER A 353 -1.27 -10.53 9.84
C SER A 353 -0.11 -11.52 9.87
N LEU A 354 0.32 -12.04 8.71
CA LEU A 354 1.48 -12.93 8.63
C LEU A 354 2.78 -12.20 8.98
N LEU A 355 2.95 -10.93 8.56
CA LEU A 355 4.11 -10.13 8.93
C LEU A 355 4.17 -9.90 10.43
N ILE A 356 3.05 -9.49 11.03
CA ILE A 356 2.94 -9.25 12.47
C ILE A 356 3.22 -10.54 13.26
N ASP A 357 2.60 -11.64 12.86
CA ASP A 357 2.78 -12.94 13.55
C ASP A 357 4.23 -13.40 13.52
N THR A 358 4.86 -13.34 12.35
CA THR A 358 6.27 -13.73 12.17
C THR A 358 7.20 -12.84 12.99
N LEU A 359 7.03 -11.52 12.93
CA LEU A 359 7.85 -10.58 13.68
C LEU A 359 7.64 -10.68 15.20
N ASN A 360 6.41 -10.94 15.66
CA ASN A 360 6.14 -11.14 17.09
C ASN A 360 6.84 -12.38 17.65
N HIS A 361 7.07 -13.39 16.81
CA HIS A 361 7.88 -14.58 17.16
C HIS A 361 9.39 -14.37 16.92
N ASP A 362 9.82 -13.15 16.65
CA ASP A 362 11.23 -12.79 16.37
C ASP A 362 11.84 -13.58 15.21
N GLU A 363 11.02 -13.95 14.23
CA GLU A 363 11.44 -14.70 13.05
C GLU A 363 11.64 -13.81 11.83
N THR A 364 12.41 -14.32 10.86
CA THR A 364 12.67 -13.60 9.60
C THR A 364 11.46 -13.58 8.68
N ILE A 365 11.13 -12.41 8.14
CA ILE A 365 10.08 -12.23 7.14
C ILE A 365 10.54 -12.46 5.70
N SER A 366 11.79 -12.84 5.47
CA SER A 366 12.37 -12.99 4.12
C SER A 366 11.56 -13.90 3.20
N SER A 367 10.96 -14.98 3.73
CA SER A 367 10.11 -15.89 2.98
C SER A 367 8.77 -15.26 2.56
N LEU A 368 8.29 -14.29 3.34
CA LEU A 368 7.08 -13.53 3.05
C LEU A 368 7.35 -12.46 1.99
N LEU A 369 8.54 -11.82 2.05
CA LEU A 369 8.96 -10.77 1.11
C LEU A 369 9.34 -11.33 -0.27
N ASN A 370 9.60 -12.62 -0.41
CA ASN A 370 9.94 -13.25 -1.69
C ASN A 370 8.78 -14.13 -2.23
N PRO A 371 7.85 -13.55 -3.01
CA PRO A 371 6.69 -14.28 -3.51
C PRO A 371 6.95 -15.04 -4.82
N VAL A 372 8.18 -15.09 -5.34
CA VAL A 372 8.50 -15.63 -6.68
C VAL A 372 7.96 -17.05 -6.89
N THR A 373 8.15 -17.94 -5.91
CA THR A 373 7.63 -19.32 -6.00
C THR A 373 6.11 -19.37 -6.02
N LYS A 374 5.45 -18.53 -5.20
CA LYS A 374 3.98 -18.44 -5.16
C LYS A 374 3.41 -17.91 -6.49
N ILE A 375 4.08 -16.92 -7.10
CA ILE A 375 3.70 -16.35 -8.40
C ILE A 375 3.88 -17.41 -9.50
N LYS A 376 5.02 -18.10 -9.55
CA LYS A 376 5.25 -19.20 -10.53
C LYS A 376 4.18 -20.27 -10.45
N ASN A 377 3.82 -20.71 -9.24
CA ASN A 377 2.77 -21.72 -9.04
C ASN A 377 1.37 -21.19 -9.45
N LEU A 378 1.12 -19.88 -9.29
CA LEU A 378 -0.13 -19.28 -9.72
C LEU A 378 -0.23 -19.23 -11.25
N VAL A 379 0.84 -18.80 -11.93
CA VAL A 379 0.91 -18.71 -13.40
C VAL A 379 0.82 -20.10 -14.05
N SER A 380 1.57 -21.10 -13.55
CA SER A 380 1.51 -22.46 -14.10
C SER A 380 0.13 -23.11 -13.96
N LYS A 381 -0.65 -22.76 -12.95
CA LYS A 381 -2.05 -23.21 -12.83
C LYS A 381 -2.99 -22.58 -13.87
N LEU A 382 -2.64 -21.41 -14.40
CA LEU A 382 -3.40 -20.77 -15.49
C LEU A 382 -3.10 -21.43 -16.84
N GLU A 383 -1.83 -21.76 -17.08
CA GLU A 383 -1.39 -22.39 -18.33
C GLU A 383 -1.91 -23.82 -18.49
N ASN A 384 -2.32 -24.47 -17.41
CA ASN A 384 -2.84 -25.85 -17.38
C ASN A 384 -4.39 -25.90 -17.35
N LYS A 385 -5.08 -24.76 -17.49
CA LYS A 385 -6.53 -24.68 -17.67
C LYS A 385 -6.88 -24.49 -19.15
#